data_745ed787199b187f109742a8efa5d3c1
#
_entry.id   745ed787199b187f109742a8efa5d3c1
#
_cell.length_a   1.000
_cell.length_b   1.000
_cell.length_c   1.000
_cell.angle_alpha   90.00
_cell.angle_beta   90.00
_cell.angle_gamma   90.00
#
_symmetry.space_group_name_H-M   'P 1'
#
loop_
_entity.id
_entity.type
_entity.pdbx_description
1 polymer ?
#
loop_
_entity_poly.entity_id
_entity_poly.type
_entity_poly.pdbx_seq_one_letter_code
_entity_poly.pdbx_strand_id
1 'polypeptide(L)'
;TYINTNIPLTRTPCFTRDNDVAFTSANTVVENIEGFDNYVVVGGGKTGIDTCLWLLENHVSPNNIHWVVSRDAWLLNRKNTQPLDDFFFDSIGAQANQMEAIAASTSIEDMFDKLEERGVLLRIDKEVRPSMFHGATVSELELKALQTLPSIVREGRVKHISRDKLQFENTTWSMPDNALVIDCSASALTNLEMKAVFDGDTITP
;
A
#
# COMPACT_ATOMS: atom_id res chain seq x y z
N THR A 1 4.72 6.76 -23.99
CA THR A 1 4.60 6.15 -22.66
C THR A 1 3.64 4.98 -22.75
N TYR A 2 4.13 3.80 -22.47
CA TYR A 2 3.36 2.56 -22.59
C TYR A 2 2.55 2.22 -21.34
N ILE A 3 2.62 3.06 -20.29
CA ILE A 3 1.93 2.82 -19.04
C ILE A 3 1.01 3.99 -18.75
N ASN A 4 -0.29 3.77 -18.94
CA ASN A 4 -1.32 4.63 -18.40
C ASN A 4 -1.48 4.27 -16.92
N THR A 5 -0.88 5.07 -16.05
CA THR A 5 -1.08 4.91 -14.60
C THR A 5 -2.31 5.69 -14.15
N ASN A 6 -3.17 5.02 -13.40
CA ASN A 6 -4.25 5.67 -12.69
C ASN A 6 -3.73 6.16 -11.34
N ILE A 7 -3.85 7.43 -11.07
CA ILE A 7 -3.54 8.03 -9.77
C ILE A 7 -4.83 8.45 -9.05
N PRO A 8 -4.84 8.54 -7.72
CA PRO A 8 -6.06 8.90 -6.96
C PRO A 8 -6.69 10.22 -7.41
N LEU A 9 -5.89 11.19 -7.85
CA LEU A 9 -6.36 12.50 -8.31
C LEU A 9 -7.21 12.43 -9.59
N THR A 10 -6.86 11.56 -10.54
CA THR A 10 -7.47 11.53 -11.88
C THR A 10 -8.44 10.38 -12.07
N ARG A 11 -8.46 9.43 -11.15
CA ARG A 11 -9.31 8.25 -11.21
C ARG A 11 -10.61 8.46 -10.43
N THR A 12 -11.72 7.99 -10.97
CA THR A 12 -12.94 7.85 -10.17
C THR A 12 -12.70 6.76 -9.11
N PRO A 13 -12.91 7.05 -7.80
CA PRO A 13 -12.80 6.05 -6.75
C PRO A 13 -13.68 4.82 -7.03
N CYS A 14 -13.24 3.64 -6.57
CA CYS A 14 -14.02 2.41 -6.71
C CYS A 14 -15.10 2.25 -5.62
N PHE A 15 -15.33 3.27 -4.85
CA PHE A 15 -16.36 3.39 -3.82
C PHE A 15 -17.16 4.68 -4.04
N THR A 16 -18.37 4.73 -3.50
CA THR A 16 -19.19 5.93 -3.46
C THR A 16 -18.99 6.68 -2.14
N ARG A 17 -19.34 7.96 -2.10
CA ARG A 17 -19.33 8.75 -0.86
C ARG A 17 -20.47 9.76 -0.84
N ASP A 18 -20.87 10.17 0.35
CA ASP A 18 -21.80 11.28 0.54
C ASP A 18 -21.08 12.62 0.28
N ASN A 19 -21.85 13.62 -0.11
CA ASN A 19 -21.29 14.93 -0.50
C ASN A 19 -20.73 15.74 0.69
N ASP A 20 -21.15 15.43 1.90
CA ASP A 20 -20.73 16.10 3.14
C ASP A 20 -19.50 15.43 3.79
N VAL A 21 -18.95 14.39 3.18
CA VAL A 21 -17.70 13.75 3.61
C VAL A 21 -16.51 14.62 3.19
N ALA A 22 -15.70 15.06 4.15
CA ALA A 22 -14.43 15.68 3.87
C ALA A 22 -13.48 14.69 3.20
N PHE A 23 -13.06 14.99 1.99
CA PHE A 23 -12.38 14.03 1.13
C PHE A 23 -11.30 14.69 0.28
N THR A 24 -10.15 14.05 0.19
CA THR A 24 -9.05 14.46 -0.69
C THR A 24 -8.37 13.22 -1.30
N SER A 25 -7.55 13.43 -2.31
CA SER A 25 -6.64 12.41 -2.83
C SER A 25 -5.26 12.53 -2.17
N ALA A 26 -4.47 11.46 -2.19
CA ALA A 26 -3.09 11.51 -1.73
C ALA A 26 -2.26 12.61 -2.43
N ASN A 27 -2.59 12.94 -3.68
CA ASN A 27 -1.88 13.94 -4.46
C ASN A 27 -2.12 15.39 -3.99
N THR A 28 -3.23 15.62 -3.29
CA THR A 28 -3.66 16.97 -2.84
C THR A 28 -3.78 17.06 -1.31
N VAL A 29 -3.33 16.04 -0.57
CA VAL A 29 -3.45 16.01 0.88
C VAL A 29 -2.72 17.19 1.55
N VAL A 30 -1.57 17.59 1.02
CA VAL A 30 -0.76 18.69 1.56
C VAL A 30 -1.54 20.01 1.60
N GLU A 31 -2.44 20.22 0.63
CA GLU A 31 -3.26 21.45 0.53
C GLU A 31 -4.51 21.39 1.40
N ASN A 32 -4.89 20.22 1.88
CA ASN A 32 -6.19 19.99 2.52
C ASN A 32 -6.10 19.38 3.92
N ILE A 33 -4.91 19.31 4.51
CA ILE A 33 -4.70 18.64 5.81
C ILE A 33 -5.21 19.45 7.02
N GLU A 34 -5.29 20.78 6.90
CA GLU A 34 -5.60 21.64 8.03
C GLU A 34 -7.07 21.57 8.46
N GLY A 35 -7.31 21.68 9.77
CA GLY A 35 -8.65 21.76 10.35
C GLY A 35 -9.28 20.41 10.69
N PHE A 36 -8.56 19.31 10.54
CA PHE A 36 -9.04 17.96 10.89
C PHE A 36 -8.29 17.40 12.09
N ASP A 37 -9.01 16.62 12.90
CA ASP A 37 -8.44 15.94 14.06
C ASP A 37 -8.04 14.51 13.72
N ASN A 38 -8.71 13.90 12.75
CA ASN A 38 -8.52 12.50 12.36
C ASN A 38 -8.31 12.37 10.84
N TYR A 39 -7.53 11.36 10.45
CA TYR A 39 -7.19 11.08 9.05
C TYR A 39 -7.46 9.61 8.73
N VAL A 40 -8.33 9.38 7.75
CA VAL A 40 -8.69 8.04 7.32
C VAL A 40 -8.06 7.77 5.96
N VAL A 41 -6.96 7.03 5.94
CA VAL A 41 -6.19 6.70 4.73
C VAL A 41 -6.75 5.43 4.10
N VAL A 42 -7.33 5.54 2.90
CA VAL A 42 -7.96 4.41 2.20
C VAL A 42 -7.03 3.86 1.12
N GLY A 43 -6.44 2.71 1.37
CA GLY A 43 -5.57 1.98 0.43
C GLY A 43 -4.33 1.39 1.09
N GLY A 44 -4.11 0.10 0.89
CA GLY A 44 -2.99 -0.68 1.48
C GLY A 44 -1.74 -0.77 0.60
N GLY A 45 -1.66 0.00 -0.49
CA GLY A 45 -0.51 0.04 -1.40
C GLY A 45 0.54 1.08 -0.99
N LYS A 46 1.59 1.24 -1.84
CA LYS A 46 2.70 2.18 -1.57
C LYS A 46 2.21 3.61 -1.31
N THR A 47 1.20 4.09 -2.06
CA THR A 47 0.62 5.41 -1.85
C THR A 47 0.02 5.57 -0.44
N GLY A 48 -0.70 4.56 0.05
CA GLY A 48 -1.23 4.58 1.42
C GLY A 48 -0.14 4.53 2.48
N ILE A 49 0.88 3.71 2.27
CA ILE A 49 2.09 3.64 3.11
C ILE A 49 2.74 5.03 3.20
N ASP A 50 3.04 5.65 2.06
CA ASP A 50 3.70 6.96 2.01
C ASP A 50 2.85 8.06 2.63
N THR A 51 1.54 8.01 2.46
CA THR A 51 0.61 8.96 3.10
C THR A 51 0.62 8.81 4.62
N CYS A 52 0.58 7.57 5.15
CA CYS A 52 0.66 7.35 6.59
C CYS A 52 2.00 7.83 7.17
N LEU A 53 3.11 7.52 6.50
CA LEU A 53 4.44 7.99 6.90
C LEU A 53 4.55 9.51 6.87
N TRP A 54 4.04 10.14 5.81
CA TRP A 54 4.02 11.59 5.69
C TRP A 54 3.20 12.26 6.78
N LEU A 55 2.04 11.70 7.16
CA LEU A 55 1.25 12.20 8.29
C LEU A 55 2.03 12.12 9.60
N LEU A 56 2.72 11.00 9.85
CA LEU A 56 3.57 10.84 11.05
C LEU A 56 4.73 11.83 11.06
N GLU A 57 5.40 12.06 9.92
CA GLU A 57 6.48 13.04 9.77
C GLU A 57 5.99 14.48 9.98
N ASN A 58 4.74 14.76 9.66
CA ASN A 58 4.07 16.06 9.92
C ASN A 58 3.41 16.11 11.32
N HIS A 59 3.88 15.29 12.26
CA HIS A 59 3.50 15.31 13.66
C HIS A 59 2.03 14.99 13.95
N VAL A 60 1.31 14.35 13.03
CA VAL A 60 -0.01 13.79 13.32
C VAL A 60 0.16 12.64 14.32
N SER A 61 -0.61 12.66 15.40
CA SER A 61 -0.59 11.58 16.37
C SER A 61 -0.93 10.24 15.71
N PRO A 62 -0.20 9.13 15.97
CA PRO A 62 -0.56 7.81 15.49
C PRO A 62 -2.01 7.39 15.81
N ASN A 63 -2.54 7.85 16.95
CA ASN A 63 -3.93 7.57 17.35
C ASN A 63 -4.99 8.23 16.45
N ASN A 64 -4.58 9.26 15.70
CA ASN A 64 -5.46 10.02 14.81
C ASN A 64 -5.33 9.59 13.35
N ILE A 65 -4.51 8.58 13.07
CA ILE A 65 -4.36 7.98 11.73
C ILE A 65 -5.04 6.62 11.71
N HIS A 66 -6.05 6.48 10.86
CA HIS A 66 -6.83 5.26 10.68
C HIS A 66 -6.56 4.73 9.28
N TRP A 67 -5.82 3.64 9.18
CA TRP A 67 -5.38 3.12 7.89
C TRP A 67 -6.24 1.95 7.43
N VAL A 68 -6.95 2.12 6.33
CA VAL A 68 -7.84 1.10 5.75
C VAL A 68 -7.06 0.26 4.74
N VAL A 69 -6.77 -0.97 5.12
CA VAL A 69 -6.01 -1.95 4.34
C VAL A 69 -6.94 -3.09 3.95
N SER A 70 -7.34 -3.15 2.69
CA SER A 70 -8.25 -4.20 2.22
C SER A 70 -7.61 -5.58 2.24
N ARG A 71 -6.32 -5.67 2.01
CA ARG A 71 -5.48 -6.88 2.08
C ARG A 71 -4.06 -6.47 2.39
N ASP A 72 -3.46 -7.11 3.39
CA ASP A 72 -2.04 -6.92 3.70
C ASP A 72 -1.17 -7.47 2.56
N ALA A 73 -0.08 -6.76 2.29
CA ALA A 73 0.89 -7.11 1.27
C ALA A 73 2.26 -7.41 1.87
N TRP A 74 2.96 -8.37 1.27
CA TRP A 74 4.37 -8.53 1.44
C TRP A 74 5.10 -7.31 0.89
N LEU A 75 6.05 -6.78 1.64
CA LEU A 75 6.82 -5.58 1.30
C LEU A 75 8.27 -5.95 0.99
N LEU A 76 8.85 -5.30 0.00
CA LEU A 76 10.27 -5.43 -0.29
C LEU A 76 11.09 -4.63 0.73
N ASN A 77 12.12 -5.24 1.28
CA ASN A 77 13.06 -4.54 2.14
C ASN A 77 13.96 -3.62 1.28
N ARG A 78 13.85 -2.31 1.49
CA ARG A 78 14.60 -1.28 0.75
C ARG A 78 16.11 -1.49 0.82
N LYS A 79 16.63 -2.02 1.92
CA LYS A 79 18.04 -2.33 2.09
C LYS A 79 18.60 -3.18 0.95
N ASN A 80 17.77 -4.12 0.44
CA ASN A 80 18.14 -5.08 -0.59
C ASN A 80 18.09 -4.52 -2.02
N THR A 81 17.70 -3.27 -2.20
CA THR A 81 17.50 -2.63 -3.52
C THR A 81 18.27 -1.34 -3.69
N GLN A 82 19.19 -1.02 -2.79
CA GLN A 82 19.99 0.18 -2.85
C GLN A 82 21.07 0.06 -3.93
N PRO A 83 21.25 1.10 -4.80
CA PRO A 83 22.25 1.11 -5.83
C PRO A 83 23.56 1.59 -5.23
N LEU A 84 24.52 1.35 -4.94
CA LEU A 84 25.83 1.88 -4.53
C LEU A 84 26.73 0.74 -4.00
N ASP A 85 28.02 0.96 -4.06
CA ASP A 85 29.01 -0.03 -3.62
C ASP A 85 28.84 -0.43 -2.16
N ASP A 86 28.43 0.51 -1.31
CA ASP A 86 28.16 0.27 0.11
C ASP A 86 27.04 -0.78 0.33
N PHE A 87 26.13 -0.90 -0.62
CA PHE A 87 25.00 -1.85 -0.57
C PHE A 87 25.16 -3.06 -1.47
N PHE A 88 26.34 -3.22 -2.09
CA PHE A 88 26.59 -4.31 -3.03
C PHE A 88 26.31 -5.69 -2.41
N PHE A 89 26.84 -5.95 -1.22
CA PHE A 89 26.66 -7.22 -0.54
C PHE A 89 25.21 -7.43 -0.06
N ASP A 90 24.49 -6.36 0.35
CA ASP A 90 23.08 -6.45 0.69
C ASP A 90 22.24 -6.78 -0.55
N SER A 91 22.48 -6.11 -1.68
CA SER A 91 21.73 -6.31 -2.92
C SER A 91 22.00 -7.67 -3.56
N ILE A 92 23.25 -8.07 -3.69
CA ILE A 92 23.64 -9.37 -4.26
C ILE A 92 23.31 -10.50 -3.28
N GLY A 93 23.55 -10.31 -1.99
CA GLY A 93 23.15 -11.25 -0.94
C GLY A 93 21.65 -11.51 -0.91
N ALA A 94 20.84 -10.46 -1.12
CA ALA A 94 19.39 -10.63 -1.21
C ALA A 94 18.96 -11.45 -2.43
N GLN A 95 19.64 -11.29 -3.58
CA GLN A 95 19.39 -12.13 -4.75
C GLN A 95 19.75 -13.61 -4.47
N ALA A 96 20.88 -13.87 -3.83
CA ALA A 96 21.25 -15.22 -3.40
C ALA A 96 20.22 -15.80 -2.43
N ASN A 97 19.81 -15.03 -1.42
CA ASN A 97 18.78 -15.42 -0.46
C ASN A 97 17.44 -15.74 -1.13
N GLN A 98 17.05 -14.99 -2.17
CA GLN A 98 15.84 -15.29 -2.95
C GLN A 98 15.95 -16.63 -3.67
N MET A 99 17.07 -16.88 -4.37
CA MET A 99 17.28 -18.14 -5.09
C MET A 99 17.32 -19.34 -4.14
N GLU A 100 17.97 -19.20 -3.01
CA GLU A 100 18.03 -20.25 -1.97
C GLU A 100 16.64 -20.49 -1.34
N ALA A 101 15.87 -19.44 -1.05
CA ALA A 101 14.52 -19.56 -0.54
C ALA A 101 13.62 -20.29 -1.54
N ILE A 102 13.68 -19.94 -2.83
CA ILE A 102 12.92 -20.59 -3.90
C ILE A 102 13.31 -22.08 -4.00
N ALA A 103 14.62 -22.36 -4.05
CA ALA A 103 15.13 -23.73 -4.20
C ALA A 103 14.79 -24.65 -3.00
N ALA A 104 14.70 -24.08 -1.81
CA ALA A 104 14.39 -24.81 -0.59
C ALA A 104 12.89 -24.91 -0.28
N SER A 105 12.05 -24.26 -1.07
CA SER A 105 10.61 -24.17 -0.78
C SER A 105 9.83 -25.36 -1.32
N THR A 106 8.82 -25.76 -0.57
CA THR A 106 7.90 -26.87 -0.89
C THR A 106 6.54 -26.37 -1.36
N SER A 107 6.22 -25.11 -1.12
CA SER A 107 5.00 -24.41 -1.58
C SER A 107 5.26 -22.91 -1.77
N ILE A 108 4.30 -22.19 -2.35
CA ILE A 108 4.35 -20.75 -2.49
C ILE A 108 4.34 -20.08 -1.10
N GLU A 109 3.51 -20.56 -0.19
CA GLU A 109 3.43 -20.06 1.18
C GLU A 109 4.75 -20.22 1.92
N ASP A 110 5.36 -21.41 1.84
CA ASP A 110 6.67 -21.72 2.42
C ASP A 110 7.78 -20.84 1.83
N MET A 111 7.69 -20.55 0.53
CA MET A 111 8.63 -19.62 -0.13
C MET A 111 8.54 -18.20 0.46
N PHE A 112 7.33 -17.67 0.65
CA PHE A 112 7.17 -16.35 1.24
C PHE A 112 7.65 -16.28 2.69
N ASP A 113 7.44 -17.32 3.47
CA ASP A 113 7.95 -17.43 4.84
C ASP A 113 9.48 -17.42 4.86
N LYS A 114 10.12 -18.22 4.00
CA LYS A 114 11.59 -18.24 3.86
C LYS A 114 12.17 -16.91 3.37
N LEU A 115 11.46 -16.21 2.48
CA LEU A 115 11.87 -14.87 2.03
C LEU A 115 11.81 -13.85 3.19
N GLU A 116 10.80 -13.95 4.06
CA GLU A 116 10.74 -13.11 5.27
C GLU A 116 11.85 -13.47 6.26
N GLU A 117 12.06 -14.75 6.57
CA GLU A 117 13.11 -15.20 7.46
C GLU A 117 14.49 -14.73 7.03
N ARG A 118 14.74 -14.62 5.73
CA ARG A 118 15.99 -14.13 5.15
C ARG A 118 16.05 -12.61 4.99
N GLY A 119 15.04 -11.87 5.46
CA GLY A 119 15.00 -10.41 5.42
C GLY A 119 14.83 -9.82 4.01
N VAL A 120 14.40 -10.63 3.04
CA VAL A 120 14.08 -10.18 1.68
C VAL A 120 12.72 -9.48 1.66
N LEU A 121 11.75 -10.07 2.36
CA LEU A 121 10.41 -9.53 2.52
C LEU A 121 10.15 -9.09 3.96
N LEU A 122 9.24 -8.17 4.09
CA LEU A 122 8.75 -7.62 5.35
C LEU A 122 7.23 -7.65 5.36
N ARG A 123 6.63 -7.66 6.55
CA ARG A 123 5.18 -7.45 6.76
C ARG A 123 4.93 -6.47 7.89
N ILE A 124 3.83 -5.74 7.81
CA ILE A 124 3.48 -4.71 8.78
C ILE A 124 3.18 -5.33 10.14
N ASP A 125 2.37 -6.38 10.15
CA ASP A 125 1.88 -7.03 11.37
C ASP A 125 2.29 -8.51 11.35
N LYS A 126 3.02 -8.95 12.38
CA LYS A 126 3.50 -10.33 12.48
C LYS A 126 2.38 -11.35 12.69
N GLU A 127 1.25 -10.91 13.26
CA GLU A 127 0.08 -11.75 13.49
C GLU A 127 -0.81 -11.87 12.24
N VAL A 128 -0.59 -11.02 11.22
CA VAL A 128 -1.37 -11.02 9.99
C VAL A 128 -0.54 -11.51 8.82
N ARG A 129 -0.94 -12.66 8.24
CA ARG A 129 -0.28 -13.17 7.04
C ARG A 129 -0.70 -12.36 5.81
N PRO A 130 0.23 -11.72 5.10
CA PRO A 130 -0.09 -11.03 3.87
C PRO A 130 -0.58 -11.98 2.78
N SER A 131 -1.60 -11.56 2.05
CA SER A 131 -2.19 -12.31 0.93
C SER A 131 -1.90 -11.69 -0.44
N MET A 132 -1.11 -10.62 -0.46
CA MET A 132 -0.79 -9.86 -1.67
C MET A 132 0.71 -9.60 -1.79
N PHE A 133 1.16 -9.40 -3.03
CA PHE A 133 2.49 -8.91 -3.34
C PHE A 133 2.39 -7.93 -4.51
N HIS A 134 2.72 -6.66 -4.29
CA HIS A 134 2.69 -5.60 -5.29
C HIS A 134 4.04 -4.90 -5.47
N GLY A 135 5.09 -5.43 -4.85
CA GLY A 135 6.43 -4.86 -4.95
C GLY A 135 6.61 -3.52 -4.22
N ALA A 136 5.71 -3.17 -3.30
CA ALA A 136 5.90 -1.99 -2.46
C ALA A 136 7.15 -2.15 -1.60
N THR A 137 8.01 -1.14 -1.61
CA THR A 137 9.32 -1.16 -0.95
C THR A 137 9.31 -0.24 0.26
N VAL A 138 9.76 -0.73 1.40
CA VAL A 138 9.89 0.03 2.65
C VAL A 138 11.25 -0.26 3.32
N SER A 139 11.76 0.72 4.06
CA SER A 139 12.87 0.50 4.98
C SER A 139 12.39 -0.06 6.32
N GLU A 140 13.29 -0.60 7.11
CA GLU A 140 12.96 -1.05 8.47
C GLU A 140 12.52 0.10 9.38
N LEU A 141 13.01 1.33 9.15
CA LEU A 141 12.58 2.51 9.89
C LEU A 141 11.15 2.92 9.52
N GLU A 142 10.82 2.93 8.22
CA GLU A 142 9.45 3.15 7.74
C GLU A 142 8.50 2.09 8.30
N LEU A 143 8.92 0.82 8.29
CA LEU A 143 8.12 -0.27 8.86
C LEU A 143 7.84 -0.06 10.35
N LYS A 144 8.86 0.28 11.14
CA LYS A 144 8.69 0.58 12.57
C LYS A 144 7.76 1.75 12.82
N ALA A 145 7.83 2.80 11.99
CA ALA A 145 6.91 3.93 12.08
C ALA A 145 5.46 3.49 11.79
N LEU A 146 5.22 2.71 10.74
CA LEU A 146 3.89 2.17 10.42
C LEU A 146 3.34 1.27 11.54
N GLN A 147 4.20 0.50 12.21
CA GLN A 147 3.84 -0.36 13.34
C GLN A 147 3.40 0.42 14.60
N THR A 148 3.63 1.73 14.65
CA THR A 148 3.08 2.58 15.73
C THR A 148 1.60 2.90 15.54
N LEU A 149 1.02 2.66 14.37
CA LEU A 149 -0.38 2.94 14.07
C LEU A 149 -1.28 1.92 14.78
N PRO A 150 -2.10 2.34 15.77
CA PRO A 150 -2.95 1.42 16.51
C PRO A 150 -4.22 1.04 15.73
N SER A 151 -4.59 1.81 14.71
CA SER A 151 -5.82 1.65 13.96
C SER A 151 -5.56 1.27 12.51
N ILE A 152 -5.39 -0.03 12.26
CA ILE A 152 -5.38 -0.61 10.90
C ILE A 152 -6.68 -1.37 10.69
N VAL A 153 -7.54 -0.82 9.82
CA VAL A 153 -8.88 -1.36 9.53
C VAL A 153 -8.78 -2.37 8.38
N ARG A 154 -9.04 -3.65 8.67
CA ARG A 154 -8.88 -4.80 7.75
C ARG A 154 -10.20 -5.46 7.36
N GLU A 155 -11.21 -4.64 7.07
CA GLU A 155 -12.59 -5.09 6.77
C GLU A 155 -12.83 -5.34 5.26
N GLY A 156 -11.77 -5.35 4.46
CA GLY A 156 -11.86 -5.52 3.02
C GLY A 156 -11.95 -4.19 2.25
N ARG A 157 -12.58 -4.23 1.08
CA ARG A 157 -12.70 -3.05 0.22
C ARG A 157 -13.85 -2.16 0.65
N VAL A 158 -13.58 -0.86 0.78
CA VAL A 158 -14.61 0.15 1.00
C VAL A 158 -15.58 0.15 -0.19
N LYS A 159 -16.87 0.20 0.10
CA LYS A 159 -17.98 0.30 -0.88
C LYS A 159 -18.61 1.69 -0.86
N HIS A 160 -18.82 2.22 0.34
CA HIS A 160 -19.43 3.54 0.53
C HIS A 160 -18.86 4.23 1.76
N ILE A 161 -18.78 5.54 1.71
CA ILE A 161 -18.32 6.41 2.80
C ILE A 161 -19.42 7.41 3.13
N SER A 162 -19.89 7.38 4.35
CA SER A 162 -20.73 8.42 4.93
C SER A 162 -19.98 9.15 6.04
N ARG A 163 -20.57 10.23 6.55
CA ARG A 163 -19.94 11.05 7.59
C ARG A 163 -19.64 10.27 8.87
N ASP A 164 -20.43 9.27 9.18
CA ASP A 164 -20.40 8.49 10.43
C ASP A 164 -19.79 7.10 10.28
N LYS A 165 -19.58 6.59 9.05
CA LYS A 165 -19.09 5.23 8.85
C LYS A 165 -18.48 4.97 7.48
N LEU A 166 -17.57 3.99 7.44
CA LEU A 166 -17.17 3.26 6.24
C LEU A 166 -18.02 1.99 6.12
N GLN A 167 -18.55 1.76 4.94
CA GLN A 167 -19.26 0.53 4.62
C GLN A 167 -18.38 -0.39 3.77
N PHE A 168 -18.28 -1.62 4.20
CA PHE A 168 -17.59 -2.71 3.49
C PHE A 168 -18.63 -3.70 2.92
N GLU A 169 -18.21 -4.87 2.44
CA GLU A 169 -19.13 -5.88 1.88
C GLU A 169 -20.11 -6.38 2.95
N ASN A 170 -19.60 -6.75 4.12
CA ASN A 170 -20.39 -7.40 5.18
C ASN A 170 -20.35 -6.68 6.52
N THR A 171 -19.59 -5.61 6.63
CA THR A 171 -19.34 -4.89 7.89
C THR A 171 -19.37 -3.38 7.69
N THR A 172 -19.40 -2.67 8.80
CA THR A 172 -19.23 -1.21 8.85
C THR A 172 -18.20 -0.87 9.91
N TRP A 173 -17.45 0.19 9.69
CA TRP A 173 -16.52 0.77 10.66
C TRP A 173 -16.93 2.22 10.95
N SER A 174 -17.04 2.58 12.22
CA SER A 174 -17.43 3.94 12.63
C SER A 174 -16.35 4.94 12.34
N MET A 175 -16.69 6.00 11.62
CA MET A 175 -15.78 7.13 11.36
C MET A 175 -15.55 7.92 12.64
N PRO A 176 -14.32 8.34 12.92
CA PRO A 176 -14.08 9.30 13.98
C PRO A 176 -14.63 10.68 13.62
N ASP A 177 -14.89 11.49 14.62
CA ASP A 177 -15.33 12.87 14.43
C ASP A 177 -14.26 13.70 13.73
N ASN A 178 -14.68 14.72 12.99
CA ASN A 178 -13.80 15.67 12.28
C ASN A 178 -12.69 14.97 11.46
N ALA A 179 -13.06 13.98 10.67
CA ALA A 179 -12.13 13.18 9.89
C ALA A 179 -12.01 13.66 8.45
N LEU A 180 -10.77 13.71 7.94
CA LEU A 180 -10.45 13.82 6.52
C LEU A 180 -10.20 12.41 5.93
N VAL A 181 -10.95 12.04 4.90
CA VAL A 181 -10.70 10.82 4.14
C VAL A 181 -9.71 11.09 3.02
N ILE A 182 -8.64 10.30 2.96
CA ILE A 182 -7.57 10.42 1.96
C ILE A 182 -7.58 9.18 1.07
N ASP A 183 -7.95 9.34 -0.20
CA ASP A 183 -7.97 8.24 -1.16
C ASP A 183 -6.56 7.94 -1.69
N CYS A 184 -6.10 6.75 -1.39
CA CYS A 184 -4.83 6.17 -1.86
C CYS A 184 -5.07 4.88 -2.67
N SER A 185 -6.28 4.62 -3.12
CA SER A 185 -6.72 3.32 -3.64
C SER A 185 -6.54 3.12 -5.15
N ALA A 186 -5.70 3.91 -5.81
CA ALA A 186 -5.45 3.78 -7.23
C ALA A 186 -4.79 2.44 -7.61
N SER A 187 -5.13 1.93 -8.80
CA SER A 187 -4.41 0.83 -9.43
C SER A 187 -3.29 1.40 -10.30
N ALA A 188 -2.05 0.99 -10.08
CA ALA A 188 -0.91 1.46 -10.86
C ALA A 188 -1.00 1.04 -12.34
N LEU A 189 -1.65 -0.08 -12.62
CA LEU A 189 -1.82 -0.61 -13.99
C LEU A 189 -3.28 -0.46 -14.42
N THR A 190 -3.49 0.13 -15.58
CA THR A 190 -4.77 0.11 -16.28
C THR A 190 -4.94 -1.23 -16.97
N ASN A 191 -6.14 -1.77 -16.94
CA ASN A 191 -6.49 -2.87 -17.81
C ASN A 191 -6.56 -2.33 -19.25
N LEU A 192 -5.53 -2.60 -20.04
CA LEU A 192 -5.51 -2.34 -21.46
C LEU A 192 -6.12 -3.53 -22.20
N GLU A 193 -6.75 -3.25 -23.32
CA GLU A 193 -7.16 -4.30 -24.25
C GLU A 193 -5.93 -5.07 -24.71
N MET A 194 -5.96 -6.39 -24.56
CA MET A 194 -4.85 -7.23 -25.00
C MET A 194 -4.74 -7.18 -26.52
N LYS A 195 -3.62 -6.70 -27.01
CA LYS A 195 -3.22 -6.75 -28.41
C LYS A 195 -2.19 -7.85 -28.62
N ALA A 196 -2.15 -8.40 -29.82
CA ALA A 196 -1.07 -9.33 -30.15
C ALA A 196 0.27 -8.62 -30.04
N VAL A 197 1.22 -9.23 -29.31
CA VAL A 197 2.57 -8.69 -29.15
C VAL A 197 3.28 -8.64 -30.51
N PHE A 198 3.06 -9.63 -31.36
CA PHE A 198 3.60 -9.71 -32.71
C PHE A 198 2.47 -9.61 -33.73
N ASP A 199 2.54 -8.64 -34.63
CA ASP A 199 1.62 -8.45 -35.75
C ASP A 199 2.43 -8.14 -37.01
N GLY A 200 2.68 -9.18 -37.83
CA GLY A 200 3.58 -9.08 -38.97
C GLY A 200 4.98 -8.61 -38.53
N ASP A 201 5.42 -7.49 -39.07
CA ASP A 201 6.72 -6.87 -38.77
C ASP A 201 6.67 -5.89 -37.58
N THR A 202 5.55 -5.81 -36.88
CA THR A 202 5.34 -4.88 -35.78
C THR A 202 5.36 -5.63 -34.44
N ILE A 203 6.11 -5.09 -33.47
CA ILE A 203 6.10 -5.54 -32.08
C ILE A 203 5.40 -4.46 -31.24
N THR A 204 4.30 -4.85 -30.59
CA THR A 204 3.58 -3.99 -29.63
C THR A 204 3.86 -4.49 -28.22
N PRO A 205 4.79 -3.85 -27.48
CA PRO A 205 5.16 -4.27 -26.12
C PRO A 205 4.09 -3.95 -25.09
#